data_d3b37f2dd8bb85f2b75cbd958fed9b8c
#
_entry.id   d3b37f2dd8bb85f2b75cbd958fed9b8c
#
_cell.length_a   1.000
_cell.length_b   1.000
_cell.length_c   1.000
_cell.angle_alpha   90.00
_cell.angle_beta   90.00
_cell.angle_gamma   90.00
#
_symmetry.space_group_name_H-M   'P 1'
#
loop_
_entity.id
_entity.type
_entity.pdbx_description
1 polymer ?
#
loop_
_entity_poly.entity_id
_entity_poly.type
_entity_poly.pdbx_seq_one_letter_code
_entity_poly.pdbx_strand_id
1 'polypeptide(L)'
;MNRPAPVQSKLARVLPLFAASLLAGCNMVVLNPAGDVALQQRNIIFISTALMLLIIIPVIVLIILFAWRYRSGNTDATYDPEFDHSTSLELIIWSAPLLIIIALGGLTWWSTHKLDPFRPLERISAGRPVDPAIKPLRIQVVSLDWKWLFIYPEQGIATVNELALPVDRPVRFDLTSTNMMNTFYAPTLAGMIYTMPGMRSTMHAVLNKPGDYKGFSGNYSGAGFSDMKFRLRGLPNADFDRWVAGVKGTALPLNTANYRLLVRPSEKVAPIHFATVDPDLFRRILERCVEPGTPCMTDVMRRDHAAGSAARTAQGHASMPQNGKAEGAIFLAPRNKGSGANVTKPGGPPPGQTAPGDKRNRTMSMINPLGLPGDAGTARG
;
A
#
# COMPACT_ATOMS: atom_id res chain seq x y z
N MET A 1 40.66 -49.35 -18.97
CA MET A 1 40.13 -49.28 -17.58
C MET A 1 39.96 -47.81 -17.25
N ASN A 2 38.80 -47.23 -17.55
CA ASN A 2 38.47 -45.83 -17.18
C ASN A 2 37.82 -45.82 -15.80
N ARG A 3 38.51 -45.32 -14.80
CA ARG A 3 37.93 -45.10 -13.45
C ARG A 3 37.00 -43.91 -13.55
N PRO A 4 35.75 -44.03 -13.13
CA PRO A 4 34.86 -42.88 -13.06
C PRO A 4 35.39 -41.90 -12.01
N ALA A 5 35.48 -40.62 -12.35
CA ALA A 5 35.89 -39.56 -11.43
C ALA A 5 34.93 -39.48 -10.25
N PRO A 6 35.41 -39.32 -9.00
CA PRO A 6 34.58 -39.37 -7.81
C PRO A 6 33.58 -38.20 -7.79
N VAL A 7 32.30 -38.52 -7.71
CA VAL A 7 31.16 -37.58 -7.61
C VAL A 7 31.35 -36.59 -6.46
N GLN A 8 32.10 -36.96 -5.43
CA GLN A 8 32.46 -36.13 -4.29
C GLN A 8 33.16 -34.79 -4.65
N SER A 9 33.95 -34.77 -5.77
CA SER A 9 34.67 -33.55 -6.15
C SER A 9 33.75 -32.45 -6.74
N LYS A 10 32.63 -32.84 -7.33
CA LYS A 10 31.64 -31.89 -7.87
C LYS A 10 30.77 -31.30 -6.79
N LEU A 11 30.35 -32.12 -5.82
CA LEU A 11 29.57 -31.66 -4.66
C LEU A 11 30.35 -30.67 -3.77
N ALA A 12 31.65 -30.95 -3.55
CA ALA A 12 32.53 -30.07 -2.79
C ALA A 12 32.76 -28.70 -3.45
N ARG A 13 32.54 -28.56 -4.74
CA ARG A 13 32.64 -27.27 -5.47
C ARG A 13 31.31 -26.49 -5.53
N VAL A 14 30.20 -27.20 -5.49
CA VAL A 14 28.85 -26.57 -5.56
C VAL A 14 28.43 -26.08 -4.18
N LEU A 15 28.82 -26.77 -3.11
CA LEU A 15 28.46 -26.41 -1.72
C LEU A 15 28.92 -25.00 -1.31
N PRO A 16 30.17 -24.55 -1.58
CA PRO A 16 30.57 -23.19 -1.23
C PRO A 16 29.90 -22.10 -2.10
N LEU A 17 29.55 -22.41 -3.36
CA LEU A 17 28.77 -21.50 -4.20
C LEU A 17 27.33 -21.33 -3.69
N PHE A 18 26.73 -22.39 -3.21
CA PHE A 18 25.41 -22.35 -2.59
C PHE A 18 25.46 -21.63 -1.22
N ALA A 19 26.48 -21.89 -0.42
CA ALA A 19 26.72 -21.17 0.84
C ALA A 19 26.99 -19.67 0.61
N ALA A 20 27.74 -19.32 -0.44
CA ALA A 20 27.98 -17.91 -0.81
C ALA A 20 26.69 -17.18 -1.28
N SER A 21 25.79 -17.86 -1.98
CA SER A 21 24.49 -17.29 -2.35
C SER A 21 23.55 -17.07 -1.17
N LEU A 22 23.67 -17.87 -0.11
CA LEU A 22 22.94 -17.66 1.16
C LEU A 22 23.51 -16.50 1.99
N LEU A 23 24.77 -16.15 1.81
CA LEU A 23 25.44 -15.02 2.47
C LEU A 23 25.24 -13.70 1.72
N ALA A 24 24.74 -13.72 0.49
CA ALA A 24 24.31 -12.50 -0.22
C ALA A 24 23.05 -11.94 0.47
N GLY A 25 23.23 -11.35 1.66
CA GLY A 25 22.18 -10.81 2.50
C GLY A 25 21.46 -9.68 1.78
N CYS A 26 20.38 -9.99 1.10
CA CYS A 26 19.39 -9.01 0.71
C CYS A 26 18.88 -8.34 2.00
N ASN A 27 19.18 -7.08 2.19
CA ASN A 27 18.64 -6.29 3.28
C ASN A 27 17.13 -6.07 3.01
N MET A 28 16.33 -7.08 3.35
CA MET A 28 14.88 -7.05 3.13
C MET A 28 14.26 -6.06 4.12
N VAL A 29 13.93 -4.88 3.63
CA VAL A 29 13.39 -3.75 4.41
C VAL A 29 12.18 -4.18 5.26
N VAL A 30 11.30 -5.03 4.72
CA VAL A 30 10.11 -5.56 5.43
C VAL A 30 10.49 -6.42 6.65
N LEU A 31 11.65 -7.07 6.63
CA LEU A 31 12.14 -7.88 7.75
C LEU A 31 12.89 -7.07 8.81
N ASN A 32 13.20 -5.79 8.54
CA ASN A 32 13.84 -4.89 9.49
C ASN A 32 12.93 -3.69 9.80
N PRO A 33 11.82 -3.89 10.52
CA PRO A 33 10.86 -2.85 10.85
C PRO A 33 11.43 -1.83 11.83
N ALA A 34 10.99 -0.60 11.69
CA ALA A 34 11.29 0.50 12.60
C ALA A 34 10.05 0.95 13.40
N GLY A 35 8.85 0.58 12.97
CA GLY A 35 7.59 0.84 13.66
C GLY A 35 6.93 -0.43 14.20
N ASP A 36 6.08 -0.28 15.24
CA ASP A 36 5.42 -1.41 15.89
C ASP A 36 4.43 -2.12 14.96
N VAL A 37 3.70 -1.39 14.11
CA VAL A 37 2.78 -1.99 13.14
C VAL A 37 3.54 -2.86 12.14
N ALA A 38 4.64 -2.35 11.58
CA ALA A 38 5.50 -3.11 10.68
C ALA A 38 6.14 -4.33 11.38
N LEU A 39 6.48 -4.20 12.67
CA LEU A 39 6.98 -5.33 13.49
C LEU A 39 5.94 -6.44 13.61
N GLN A 40 4.69 -6.09 13.87
CA GLN A 40 3.59 -7.06 13.96
C GLN A 40 3.36 -7.74 12.61
N GLN A 41 3.37 -6.99 11.50
CA GLN A 41 3.25 -7.54 10.14
C GLN A 41 4.38 -8.51 9.81
N ARG A 42 5.63 -8.17 10.14
CA ARG A 42 6.77 -9.09 10.01
C ARG A 42 6.55 -10.40 10.76
N ASN A 43 6.07 -10.32 11.99
CA ASN A 43 5.83 -11.52 12.80
C ASN A 43 4.73 -12.42 12.18
N ILE A 44 3.67 -11.82 11.62
CA ILE A 44 2.64 -12.55 10.88
C ILE A 44 3.23 -13.25 9.66
N ILE A 45 4.10 -12.57 8.89
CA ILE A 45 4.79 -13.17 7.75
C ILE A 45 5.60 -14.40 8.19
N PHE A 46 6.37 -14.31 9.28
CA PHE A 46 7.14 -15.46 9.77
C PHE A 46 6.24 -16.61 10.21
N ILE A 47 5.17 -16.34 10.96
CA ILE A 47 4.24 -17.38 11.41
C ILE A 47 3.56 -18.06 10.22
N SER A 48 3.04 -17.26 9.27
CA SER A 48 2.39 -17.81 8.07
C SER A 48 3.35 -18.62 7.21
N THR A 49 4.59 -18.13 7.03
CA THR A 49 5.63 -18.86 6.30
C THR A 49 5.98 -20.18 6.99
N ALA A 50 6.13 -20.19 8.31
CA ALA A 50 6.42 -21.42 9.07
C ALA A 50 5.29 -22.44 8.92
N LEU A 51 4.01 -22.01 9.00
CA LEU A 51 2.86 -22.88 8.79
C LEU A 51 2.83 -23.46 7.37
N MET A 52 3.16 -22.67 6.36
CA MET A 52 3.24 -23.15 4.97
C MET A 52 4.40 -24.13 4.76
N LEU A 53 5.57 -23.84 5.32
CA LEU A 53 6.74 -24.71 5.22
C LEU A 53 6.54 -26.06 5.91
N LEU A 54 5.66 -26.13 6.90
CA LEU A 54 5.29 -27.39 7.59
C LEU A 54 4.71 -28.44 6.61
N ILE A 55 4.07 -28.02 5.52
CA ILE A 55 3.61 -28.92 4.45
C ILE A 55 4.65 -29.04 3.35
N ILE A 56 5.20 -27.92 2.90
CA ILE A 56 6.06 -27.86 1.72
C ILE A 56 7.33 -28.73 1.92
N ILE A 57 7.96 -28.61 3.09
CA ILE A 57 9.22 -29.34 3.35
C ILE A 57 8.99 -30.85 3.36
N PRO A 58 8.01 -31.44 4.10
CA PRO A 58 7.75 -32.86 4.04
C PRO A 58 7.43 -33.37 2.63
N VAL A 59 6.64 -32.62 1.85
CA VAL A 59 6.32 -32.99 0.46
C VAL A 59 7.56 -33.04 -0.40
N ILE A 60 8.44 -32.03 -0.34
CA ILE A 60 9.71 -32.02 -1.07
C ILE A 60 10.59 -33.19 -0.65
N VAL A 61 10.70 -33.44 0.66
CA VAL A 61 11.49 -34.55 1.19
C VAL A 61 10.95 -35.89 0.69
N LEU A 62 9.64 -36.11 0.71
CA LEU A 62 9.00 -37.32 0.20
C LEU A 62 9.23 -37.51 -1.30
N ILE A 63 9.11 -36.42 -2.11
CA ILE A 63 9.37 -36.48 -3.54
C ILE A 63 10.82 -36.94 -3.83
N ILE A 64 11.79 -36.34 -3.15
CA ILE A 64 13.21 -36.69 -3.32
C ILE A 64 13.47 -38.15 -2.84
N LEU A 65 12.89 -38.51 -1.70
CA LEU A 65 13.03 -39.84 -1.14
C LEU A 65 12.43 -40.92 -2.05
N PHE A 66 11.24 -40.70 -2.59
CA PHE A 66 10.62 -41.64 -3.51
C PHE A 66 11.33 -41.70 -4.84
N ALA A 67 11.77 -40.57 -5.41
CA ALA A 67 12.57 -40.54 -6.62
C ALA A 67 13.91 -41.32 -6.48
N TRP A 68 14.51 -41.26 -5.27
CA TRP A 68 15.72 -41.99 -4.98
C TRP A 68 15.44 -43.46 -4.70
N ARG A 69 14.42 -43.79 -3.91
CA ARG A 69 14.07 -45.19 -3.50
C ARG A 69 13.56 -46.03 -4.67
N TYR A 70 12.71 -45.45 -5.54
CA TYR A 70 12.08 -46.16 -6.64
C TYR A 70 12.75 -45.88 -8.01
N ARG A 71 14.03 -45.48 -8.01
CA ARG A 71 14.80 -45.33 -9.24
C ARG A 71 14.99 -46.67 -9.94
N SER A 72 15.05 -46.68 -11.27
CA SER A 72 15.12 -47.89 -12.09
C SER A 72 16.29 -48.83 -11.76
N GLY A 73 17.37 -48.34 -11.16
CA GLY A 73 18.51 -49.14 -10.71
C GLY A 73 18.40 -49.72 -9.33
N ASN A 74 17.30 -49.54 -8.60
CA ASN A 74 17.12 -50.09 -7.26
C ASN A 74 16.19 -51.30 -7.30
N THR A 75 16.79 -52.50 -7.20
CA THR A 75 16.07 -53.79 -7.18
C THR A 75 15.49 -54.16 -5.81
N ASP A 76 15.90 -53.46 -4.73
CA ASP A 76 15.46 -53.75 -3.37
C ASP A 76 14.15 -53.05 -2.99
N ALA A 77 13.62 -52.20 -3.90
CA ALA A 77 12.35 -51.51 -3.65
C ALA A 77 11.18 -52.47 -3.91
N THR A 78 10.34 -52.67 -2.91
CA THR A 78 9.10 -53.44 -3.03
C THR A 78 8.15 -52.70 -3.93
N TYR A 79 7.71 -53.31 -5.01
CA TYR A 79 6.67 -52.80 -5.91
C TYR A 79 5.39 -53.52 -5.63
N ASP A 80 4.34 -52.78 -5.29
CA ASP A 80 2.98 -53.29 -5.05
C ASP A 80 2.05 -52.65 -6.11
N PRO A 81 1.74 -53.40 -7.20
CA PRO A 81 0.89 -52.89 -8.27
C PRO A 81 -0.61 -52.80 -7.87
N GLU A 82 -1.01 -53.45 -6.82
CA GLU A 82 -2.40 -53.48 -6.31
C GLU A 82 -2.64 -52.37 -5.25
N PHE A 83 -1.62 -51.56 -4.96
CA PHE A 83 -1.76 -50.47 -3.99
C PHE A 83 -2.50 -49.28 -4.64
N ASP A 84 -3.83 -49.24 -4.49
CA ASP A 84 -4.70 -48.19 -5.02
C ASP A 84 -5.36 -47.36 -3.92
N HIS A 85 -5.43 -47.85 -2.66
CA HIS A 85 -6.16 -47.19 -1.58
C HIS A 85 -5.54 -47.46 -0.20
N SER A 86 -5.48 -46.43 0.66
CA SER A 86 -5.11 -46.52 2.05
C SER A 86 -5.83 -45.45 2.89
N THR A 87 -6.87 -45.84 3.62
CA THR A 87 -7.67 -44.94 4.45
C THR A 87 -6.85 -44.14 5.47
N SER A 88 -5.83 -44.78 6.07
CA SER A 88 -4.95 -44.11 7.06
C SER A 88 -4.11 -43.02 6.39
N LEU A 89 -3.57 -43.29 5.20
CA LEU A 89 -2.76 -42.34 4.47
C LEU A 89 -3.62 -41.15 3.96
N GLU A 90 -4.79 -41.44 3.44
CA GLU A 90 -5.76 -40.45 3.00
C GLU A 90 -6.18 -39.53 4.12
N LEU A 91 -6.50 -40.07 5.30
CA LEU A 91 -6.85 -39.27 6.47
C LEU A 91 -5.74 -38.25 6.83
N ILE A 92 -4.48 -38.67 6.78
CA ILE A 92 -3.34 -37.78 7.07
C ILE A 92 -3.18 -36.72 5.98
N ILE A 93 -3.24 -37.13 4.70
CA ILE A 93 -3.05 -36.23 3.55
C ILE A 93 -4.13 -35.14 3.49
N TRP A 94 -5.36 -35.45 3.88
CA TRP A 94 -6.46 -34.51 3.90
C TRP A 94 -6.50 -33.66 5.18
N SER A 95 -6.29 -34.26 6.35
CA SER A 95 -6.45 -33.57 7.63
C SER A 95 -5.31 -32.59 7.92
N ALA A 96 -4.05 -32.89 7.56
CA ALA A 96 -2.94 -32.01 7.82
C ALA A 96 -3.06 -30.64 7.11
N PRO A 97 -3.30 -30.57 5.78
CA PRO A 97 -3.57 -29.31 5.10
C PRO A 97 -4.82 -28.59 5.63
N LEU A 98 -5.90 -29.33 5.93
CA LEU A 98 -7.12 -28.75 6.48
C LEU A 98 -6.86 -28.02 7.81
N LEU A 99 -6.14 -28.63 8.73
CA LEU A 99 -5.79 -28.01 10.02
C LEU A 99 -4.94 -26.74 9.84
N ILE A 100 -4.02 -26.74 8.88
CA ILE A 100 -3.19 -25.55 8.56
C ILE A 100 -4.02 -24.45 7.93
N ILE A 101 -4.98 -24.77 7.05
CA ILE A 101 -5.89 -23.78 6.47
C ILE A 101 -6.74 -23.13 7.58
N ILE A 102 -7.25 -23.92 8.52
CA ILE A 102 -8.01 -23.42 9.68
C ILE A 102 -7.13 -22.48 10.53
N ALA A 103 -5.89 -22.88 10.82
CA ALA A 103 -4.95 -22.08 11.58
C ALA A 103 -4.59 -20.75 10.86
N LEU A 104 -4.33 -20.79 9.55
CA LEU A 104 -4.08 -19.61 8.73
C LEU A 104 -5.31 -18.71 8.65
N GLY A 105 -6.50 -19.28 8.50
CA GLY A 105 -7.75 -18.53 8.50
C GLY A 105 -7.97 -17.79 9.83
N GLY A 106 -7.77 -18.47 10.96
CA GLY A 106 -7.82 -17.86 12.29
C GLY A 106 -6.78 -16.76 12.48
N LEU A 107 -5.53 -16.99 12.06
CA LEU A 107 -4.46 -16.00 12.10
C LEU A 107 -4.80 -14.78 11.26
N THR A 108 -5.30 -14.98 10.04
CA THR A 108 -5.68 -13.89 9.12
C THR A 108 -6.83 -13.08 9.70
N TRP A 109 -7.88 -13.72 10.18
CA TRP A 109 -9.02 -13.06 10.79
C TRP A 109 -8.59 -12.19 11.98
N TRP A 110 -7.82 -12.75 12.90
CA TRP A 110 -7.34 -12.04 14.08
C TRP A 110 -6.42 -10.85 13.70
N SER A 111 -5.47 -11.07 12.78
CA SER A 111 -4.51 -10.04 12.38
C SER A 111 -5.16 -8.89 11.63
N THR A 112 -6.15 -9.16 10.77
CA THR A 112 -6.88 -8.14 10.03
C THR A 112 -7.63 -7.19 10.97
N HIS A 113 -8.28 -7.73 12.00
CA HIS A 113 -8.97 -6.89 12.99
C HIS A 113 -8.00 -6.12 13.90
N LYS A 114 -6.85 -6.70 14.21
CA LYS A 114 -5.87 -6.07 15.09
C LYS A 114 -5.05 -4.99 14.39
N LEU A 115 -4.73 -5.18 13.12
CA LEU A 115 -3.87 -4.29 12.34
C LEU A 115 -4.66 -3.43 11.34
N ASP A 116 -5.94 -3.23 11.57
CA ASP A 116 -6.76 -2.31 10.78
C ASP A 116 -6.15 -0.90 10.83
N PRO A 117 -5.75 -0.31 9.68
CA PRO A 117 -5.12 1.00 9.65
C PRO A 117 -6.02 2.13 10.16
N PHE A 118 -7.34 1.97 10.09
CA PHE A 118 -8.32 2.95 10.59
C PHE A 118 -8.44 2.94 12.11
N ARG A 119 -8.05 1.84 12.76
CA ARG A 119 -8.13 1.71 14.21
C ARG A 119 -7.00 2.51 14.90
N PRO A 120 -7.31 3.33 15.92
CA PRO A 120 -6.29 3.97 16.73
C PRO A 120 -5.34 2.93 17.38
N LEU A 121 -4.07 3.31 17.53
CA LEU A 121 -3.09 2.44 18.15
C LEU A 121 -3.40 2.23 19.63
N GLU A 122 -3.33 0.99 20.09
CA GLU A 122 -3.46 0.64 21.51
C GLU A 122 -2.12 0.66 22.24
N ARG A 123 -1.01 0.52 21.48
CA ARG A 123 0.34 0.44 22.05
C ARG A 123 1.36 1.17 21.19
N ILE A 124 2.40 1.66 21.82
CA ILE A 124 3.58 2.25 21.16
C ILE A 124 4.55 1.16 20.74
N SER A 125 4.75 0.16 21.58
CA SER A 125 5.60 -1.02 21.33
C SER A 125 5.16 -2.19 22.22
N ALA A 126 5.79 -3.36 22.09
CA ALA A 126 5.50 -4.49 22.95
C ALA A 126 5.66 -4.11 24.43
N GLY A 127 4.61 -4.32 25.22
CA GLY A 127 4.58 -3.98 26.65
C GLY A 127 4.43 -2.50 26.99
N ARG A 128 4.29 -1.59 26.01
CA ARG A 128 4.10 -0.14 26.22
C ARG A 128 2.77 0.32 25.61
N PRO A 129 1.70 0.43 26.38
CA PRO A 129 0.43 0.97 25.89
C PRO A 129 0.57 2.46 25.50
N VAL A 130 -0.32 2.94 24.66
CA VAL A 130 -0.45 4.37 24.36
C VAL A 130 -1.04 5.07 25.59
N ASP A 131 -0.38 6.13 26.04
CA ASP A 131 -0.95 7.01 27.07
C ASP A 131 -2.10 7.82 26.45
N PRO A 132 -3.34 7.71 26.96
CA PRO A 132 -4.49 8.46 26.46
C PRO A 132 -4.32 9.99 26.53
N ALA A 133 -3.45 10.48 27.40
CA ALA A 133 -3.15 11.92 27.52
C ALA A 133 -2.29 12.45 26.33
N ILE A 134 -1.56 11.58 25.65
CA ILE A 134 -0.71 11.97 24.51
C ILE A 134 -1.56 12.03 23.24
N LYS A 135 -1.79 13.25 22.75
CA LYS A 135 -2.46 13.44 21.44
C LYS A 135 -1.56 12.95 20.32
N PRO A 136 -2.07 12.08 19.41
CA PRO A 136 -1.34 11.67 18.22
C PRO A 136 -0.93 12.87 17.37
N LEU A 137 0.29 12.87 16.84
CA LEU A 137 0.71 13.86 15.86
C LEU A 137 -0.13 13.68 14.59
N ARG A 138 -0.83 14.73 14.17
CA ARG A 138 -1.65 14.70 12.96
C ARG A 138 -0.82 15.16 11.77
N ILE A 139 -0.84 14.36 10.70
CA ILE A 139 -0.18 14.67 9.43
C ILE A 139 -1.19 14.45 8.31
N GLN A 140 -1.35 15.47 7.45
CA GLN A 140 -2.19 15.39 6.28
C GLN A 140 -1.29 15.08 5.08
N VAL A 141 -1.64 14.04 4.33
CA VAL A 141 -0.84 13.55 3.20
C VAL A 141 -1.64 13.73 1.92
N VAL A 142 -1.04 14.37 0.94
CA VAL A 142 -1.63 14.53 -0.38
C VAL A 142 -0.72 13.90 -1.43
N SER A 143 -1.21 12.91 -2.16
CA SER A 143 -0.51 12.42 -3.33
C SER A 143 -0.79 13.33 -4.52
N LEU A 144 0.28 13.84 -5.11
CA LEU A 144 0.28 14.67 -6.31
C LEU A 144 0.82 13.85 -7.50
N ASP A 145 0.79 14.39 -8.70
CA ASP A 145 1.38 13.73 -9.86
C ASP A 145 2.90 13.67 -9.70
N TRP A 146 3.29 12.47 -9.22
CA TRP A 146 4.58 11.85 -8.91
C TRP A 146 5.38 12.48 -7.77
N LYS A 147 4.70 13.10 -6.78
CA LYS A 147 5.31 13.61 -5.54
C LYS A 147 4.35 13.55 -4.37
N TRP A 148 4.90 13.62 -3.16
CA TRP A 148 4.17 13.53 -1.91
C TRP A 148 4.23 14.87 -1.18
N LEU A 149 3.08 15.41 -0.82
CA LEU A 149 2.95 16.59 0.04
C LEU A 149 2.53 16.15 1.44
N PHE A 150 3.29 16.58 2.44
CA PHE A 150 3.03 16.34 3.86
C PHE A 150 2.74 17.67 4.55
N ILE A 151 1.58 17.80 5.16
CA ILE A 151 1.16 18.99 5.89
C ILE A 151 1.07 18.63 7.37
N TYR A 152 1.66 19.47 8.22
CA TYR A 152 1.66 19.33 9.68
C TYR A 152 0.78 20.45 10.25
N PRO A 153 -0.52 20.24 10.45
CA PRO A 153 -1.44 21.30 10.81
C PRO A 153 -1.14 21.93 12.18
N GLU A 154 -0.65 21.12 13.15
CA GLU A 154 -0.29 21.62 14.48
C GLU A 154 0.97 22.49 14.46
N GLN A 155 1.93 22.20 13.59
CA GLN A 155 3.18 22.97 13.42
C GLN A 155 3.01 24.13 12.43
N GLY A 156 1.98 24.08 11.59
CA GLY A 156 1.70 25.07 10.54
C GLY A 156 2.67 25.03 9.37
N ILE A 157 3.35 23.90 9.14
CA ILE A 157 4.35 23.70 8.08
C ILE A 157 3.92 22.64 7.08
N ALA A 158 4.59 22.61 5.91
CA ALA A 158 4.47 21.50 4.97
C ALA A 158 5.79 21.17 4.30
N THR A 159 5.90 19.94 3.81
CA THR A 159 7.08 19.45 3.09
C THR A 159 6.68 18.62 1.89
N VAL A 160 7.52 18.60 0.86
CA VAL A 160 7.36 17.75 -0.31
C VAL A 160 8.47 16.71 -0.32
N ASN A 161 8.11 15.45 -0.54
CA ASN A 161 9.02 14.30 -0.62
C ASN A 161 9.93 14.07 0.60
N GLU A 162 9.67 14.74 1.71
CA GLU A 162 10.32 14.50 3.00
C GLU A 162 9.25 14.44 4.11
N LEU A 163 9.23 13.34 4.86
CA LEU A 163 8.35 13.11 6.00
C LEU A 163 9.20 12.91 7.25
N ALA A 164 9.10 13.79 8.24
CA ALA A 164 9.76 13.62 9.53
C ALA A 164 8.76 13.21 10.61
N LEU A 165 9.13 12.23 11.41
CA LEU A 165 8.33 11.71 12.52
C LEU A 165 9.13 11.69 13.81
N PRO A 166 8.56 12.16 14.94
CA PRO A 166 9.15 11.93 16.24
C PRO A 166 9.04 10.45 16.61
N VAL A 167 10.09 9.88 17.19
CA VAL A 167 10.06 8.48 17.66
C VAL A 167 9.15 8.32 18.87
N ASP A 168 8.56 7.14 19.03
CA ASP A 168 7.69 6.75 20.14
C ASP A 168 6.45 7.65 20.36
N ARG A 169 6.12 8.48 19.38
CA ARG A 169 4.88 9.26 19.39
C ARG A 169 3.88 8.66 18.39
N PRO A 170 2.64 8.37 18.79
CA PRO A 170 1.60 7.96 17.86
C PRO A 170 1.36 9.03 16.80
N VAL A 171 1.19 8.60 15.56
CA VAL A 171 0.92 9.48 14.41
C VAL A 171 -0.37 9.05 13.74
N ARG A 172 -1.20 10.03 13.41
CA ARG A 172 -2.38 9.85 12.59
C ARG A 172 -2.17 10.54 11.25
N PHE A 173 -2.25 9.77 10.19
CA PHE A 173 -2.24 10.26 8.83
C PHE A 173 -3.66 10.39 8.30
N ASP A 174 -4.01 11.57 7.78
CA ASP A 174 -5.22 11.79 6.99
C ASP A 174 -4.76 11.94 5.53
N LEU A 175 -5.13 11.01 4.66
CA LEU A 175 -4.58 10.89 3.31
C LEU A 175 -5.64 11.16 2.24
N THR A 176 -5.24 11.85 1.17
CA THR A 176 -6.05 12.05 -0.04
C THR A 176 -5.16 12.13 -1.26
N SER A 177 -5.75 12.26 -2.44
CA SER A 177 -5.05 12.44 -3.72
C SER A 177 -5.66 13.61 -4.48
N THR A 178 -4.88 14.22 -5.37
CA THR A 178 -5.38 15.27 -6.27
C THR A 178 -6.05 14.73 -7.52
N ASN A 179 -5.44 13.76 -8.18
CA ASN A 179 -5.82 13.34 -9.53
C ASN A 179 -6.01 11.81 -9.63
N MET A 180 -4.97 11.04 -9.35
CA MET A 180 -4.99 9.59 -9.50
C MET A 180 -4.91 8.87 -8.15
N MET A 181 -5.44 7.66 -8.11
CA MET A 181 -5.25 6.77 -6.97
C MET A 181 -3.77 6.41 -6.85
N ASN A 182 -3.23 6.56 -5.66
CA ASN A 182 -1.88 6.16 -5.29
C ASN A 182 -1.90 5.30 -4.03
N THR A 183 -0.80 4.65 -3.72
CA THR A 183 -0.65 3.90 -2.48
C THR A 183 0.47 4.49 -1.66
N PHE A 184 0.13 5.03 -0.49
CA PHE A 184 1.13 5.46 0.48
C PHE A 184 1.73 4.23 1.16
N TYR A 185 3.04 4.03 0.99
CA TYR A 185 3.74 2.89 1.54
C TYR A 185 5.10 3.27 2.11
N ALA A 186 5.28 3.06 3.41
CA ALA A 186 6.54 3.14 4.13
C ALA A 186 6.77 1.79 4.85
N PRO A 187 7.45 0.82 4.21
CA PRO A 187 7.51 -0.57 4.67
C PRO A 187 8.12 -0.75 6.06
N THR A 188 8.98 0.16 6.50
CA THR A 188 9.55 0.15 7.85
C THR A 188 8.61 0.66 8.93
N LEU A 189 7.57 1.43 8.55
CA LEU A 189 6.64 2.09 9.47
C LEU A 189 5.35 1.28 9.65
N ALA A 190 4.67 0.97 8.55
CA ALA A 190 3.37 0.31 8.54
C ALA A 190 3.08 -0.33 7.17
N GLY A 191 1.91 -0.95 7.04
CA GLY A 191 1.38 -1.41 5.76
C GLY A 191 1.06 -0.27 4.80
N MET A 192 0.57 -0.63 3.63
CA MET A 192 0.18 0.33 2.60
C MET A 192 -1.30 0.72 2.72
N ILE A 193 -1.62 1.97 2.33
CA ILE A 193 -2.99 2.47 2.26
C ILE A 193 -3.20 3.28 0.99
N TYR A 194 -4.38 3.15 0.39
CA TYR A 194 -4.75 3.90 -0.80
C TYR A 194 -5.10 5.36 -0.48
N THR A 195 -4.64 6.25 -1.35
CA THR A 195 -5.02 7.66 -1.41
C THR A 195 -5.85 7.89 -2.66
N MET A 196 -7.07 8.40 -2.51
CA MET A 196 -8.02 8.59 -3.61
C MET A 196 -8.53 10.03 -3.67
N PRO A 197 -8.76 10.57 -4.88
CA PRO A 197 -9.31 11.91 -5.03
C PRO A 197 -10.73 12.02 -4.43
N GLY A 198 -10.98 13.08 -3.68
CA GLY A 198 -12.28 13.32 -3.06
C GLY A 198 -12.62 12.44 -1.86
N MET A 199 -11.70 11.55 -1.47
CA MET A 199 -11.86 10.65 -0.32
C MET A 199 -10.75 10.84 0.70
N ARG A 200 -11.07 10.68 1.97
CA ARG A 200 -10.11 10.71 3.07
C ARG A 200 -9.89 9.31 3.61
N SER A 201 -8.70 8.76 3.43
CA SER A 201 -8.23 7.58 4.13
C SER A 201 -7.53 7.99 5.43
N THR A 202 -7.56 7.13 6.44
CA THR A 202 -6.89 7.38 7.72
C THR A 202 -5.99 6.20 8.04
N MET A 203 -4.76 6.47 8.49
CA MET A 203 -3.83 5.45 8.96
C MET A 203 -3.19 5.88 10.27
N HIS A 204 -3.07 4.94 11.19
CA HIS A 204 -2.38 5.13 12.45
C HIS A 204 -1.07 4.34 12.46
N ALA A 205 0.01 4.98 12.87
CA ALA A 205 1.33 4.35 12.96
C ALA A 205 2.16 4.96 14.07
N VAL A 206 3.22 4.25 14.46
CA VAL A 206 4.24 4.75 15.38
C VAL A 206 5.60 4.29 14.89
N LEU A 207 6.57 5.21 14.90
CA LEU A 207 7.96 4.91 14.57
C LEU A 207 8.75 4.79 15.88
N ASN A 208 9.43 3.67 16.09
CA ASN A 208 10.15 3.40 17.36
C ASN A 208 11.66 3.57 17.27
N LYS A 209 12.22 3.56 16.04
CA LYS A 209 13.67 3.67 15.85
C LYS A 209 14.00 4.95 15.08
N PRO A 210 14.97 5.75 15.57
CA PRO A 210 15.47 6.87 14.79
C PRO A 210 16.24 6.36 13.57
N GLY A 211 16.27 7.15 12.49
CA GLY A 211 16.97 6.80 11.27
C GLY A 211 16.32 7.39 10.02
N ASP A 212 16.94 7.14 8.88
CA ASP A 212 16.45 7.52 7.56
C ASP A 212 15.92 6.31 6.81
N TYR A 213 14.67 6.41 6.41
CA TYR A 213 13.94 5.35 5.72
C TYR A 213 13.39 5.87 4.39
N LYS A 214 12.90 4.97 3.57
CA LYS A 214 12.30 5.31 2.28
C LYS A 214 10.83 4.91 2.26
N GLY A 215 9.99 5.81 1.74
CA GLY A 215 8.63 5.51 1.34
C GLY A 215 8.44 5.76 -0.15
N PHE A 216 7.40 5.17 -0.72
CA PHE A 216 7.12 5.25 -2.15
C PHE A 216 5.64 4.99 -2.44
N SER A 217 5.22 5.25 -3.68
CA SER A 217 3.91 4.82 -4.15
C SER A 217 3.95 3.36 -4.57
N GLY A 218 2.98 2.56 -4.13
CA GLY A 218 2.86 1.15 -4.49
C GLY A 218 1.87 0.88 -5.65
N ASN A 219 1.21 1.91 -6.17
CA ASN A 219 0.24 1.79 -7.27
C ASN A 219 0.69 2.59 -8.48
N TYR A 220 0.72 1.96 -9.65
CA TYR A 220 1.13 2.61 -10.89
C TYR A 220 0.22 3.79 -11.22
N SER A 221 0.83 4.97 -11.42
CA SER A 221 0.14 6.24 -11.63
C SER A 221 0.68 7.06 -12.81
N GLY A 222 1.34 6.41 -13.77
CA GLY A 222 1.83 7.06 -14.98
C GLY A 222 3.36 7.16 -15.06
N ALA A 223 3.88 8.05 -15.90
CA ALA A 223 5.27 8.11 -16.33
C ALA A 223 6.27 8.27 -15.17
N GLY A 224 5.99 9.15 -14.22
CA GLY A 224 6.87 9.44 -13.08
C GLY A 224 6.69 8.52 -11.88
N PHE A 225 5.87 7.46 -11.98
CA PHE A 225 5.60 6.52 -10.88
C PHE A 225 6.88 5.95 -10.24
N SER A 226 7.86 5.55 -11.05
CA SER A 226 9.10 4.96 -10.57
C SER A 226 9.91 5.86 -9.63
N ASP A 227 9.75 7.16 -9.77
CA ASP A 227 10.45 8.18 -9.00
C ASP A 227 9.58 8.83 -7.91
N MET A 228 8.33 8.37 -7.75
CA MET A 228 7.40 8.84 -6.71
C MET A 228 7.78 8.26 -5.35
N LYS A 229 8.86 8.76 -4.80
CA LYS A 229 9.49 8.33 -3.54
C LYS A 229 9.57 9.50 -2.57
N PHE A 230 9.65 9.20 -1.28
CA PHE A 230 9.92 10.20 -0.25
C PHE A 230 10.89 9.67 0.80
N ARG A 231 11.58 10.57 1.46
CA ARG A 231 12.44 10.26 2.61
C ARG A 231 11.61 10.31 3.87
N LEU A 232 11.67 9.27 4.68
CA LEU A 232 11.06 9.20 6.01
C LEU A 232 12.16 9.30 7.07
N ARG A 233 12.14 10.37 7.85
CA ARG A 233 13.11 10.62 8.93
C ARG A 233 12.49 10.32 10.28
N GLY A 234 13.05 9.37 11.00
CA GLY A 234 12.75 9.12 12.40
C GLY A 234 13.66 9.95 13.27
N LEU A 235 13.11 10.87 14.04
CA LEU A 235 13.89 11.82 14.83
C LEU A 235 13.53 11.69 16.33
N PRO A 236 14.51 11.79 17.25
CA PRO A 236 14.21 12.09 18.66
C PRO A 236 13.38 13.38 18.76
N ASN A 237 12.56 13.52 19.81
CA ASN A 237 11.64 14.66 19.94
C ASN A 237 12.33 16.02 19.79
N ALA A 238 13.48 16.21 20.47
CA ALA A 238 14.24 17.46 20.38
C ALA A 238 14.77 17.75 18.96
N ASP A 239 15.11 16.72 18.20
CA ASP A 239 15.58 16.84 16.81
C ASP A 239 14.44 17.12 15.87
N PHE A 240 13.26 16.55 16.15
CA PHE A 240 12.03 16.86 15.44
C PHE A 240 11.66 18.34 15.60
N ASP A 241 11.71 18.86 16.83
CA ASP A 241 11.44 20.28 17.09
C ASP A 241 12.44 21.20 16.38
N ARG A 242 13.74 20.84 16.37
CA ARG A 242 14.77 21.57 15.60
C ARG A 242 14.51 21.50 14.09
N TRP A 243 14.11 20.36 13.59
CA TRP A 243 13.73 20.20 12.18
C TRP A 243 12.53 21.09 11.82
N VAL A 244 11.49 21.12 12.65
CA VAL A 244 10.33 22.01 12.47
C VAL A 244 10.76 23.47 12.45
N ALA A 245 11.64 23.88 13.36
CA ALA A 245 12.18 25.25 13.39
C ALA A 245 12.97 25.58 12.11
N GLY A 246 13.76 24.62 11.61
CA GLY A 246 14.49 24.75 10.34
C GLY A 246 13.54 24.92 9.14
N VAL A 247 12.46 24.15 9.07
CA VAL A 247 11.44 24.29 8.02
C VAL A 247 10.75 25.66 8.09
N LYS A 248 10.42 26.16 9.28
CA LYS A 248 9.85 27.50 9.47
C LYS A 248 10.79 28.63 9.00
N GLY A 249 12.09 28.39 9.06
CA GLY A 249 13.11 29.35 8.60
C GLY A 249 13.17 29.52 7.08
N THR A 250 12.51 28.68 6.27
CA THR A 250 12.58 28.76 4.80
C THR A 250 11.78 29.91 4.17
N ALA A 251 10.92 30.57 4.94
CA ALA A 251 10.09 31.72 4.54
C ALA A 251 9.13 31.49 3.34
N LEU A 252 9.04 30.27 2.79
CA LEU A 252 8.18 29.95 1.67
C LEU A 252 6.76 29.58 2.16
N PRO A 253 5.68 30.27 1.76
CA PRO A 253 4.33 29.92 2.16
C PRO A 253 3.71 28.87 1.22
N LEU A 254 2.96 27.90 1.75
CA LEU A 254 2.07 27.04 0.97
C LEU A 254 0.65 27.64 0.97
N ASN A 255 0.49 28.69 0.17
CA ASN A 255 -0.81 29.26 -0.15
C ASN A 255 -1.42 28.60 -1.39
N THR A 256 -2.66 28.99 -1.74
CA THR A 256 -3.35 28.47 -2.92
C THR A 256 -2.57 28.67 -4.23
N ALA A 257 -1.88 29.79 -4.39
CA ALA A 257 -1.11 30.09 -5.61
C ALA A 257 0.09 29.12 -5.75
N ASN A 258 0.88 28.97 -4.70
CA ASN A 258 2.03 28.05 -4.68
C ASN A 258 1.59 26.58 -4.79
N TYR A 259 0.46 26.22 -4.19
CA TYR A 259 -0.10 24.89 -4.35
C TYR A 259 -0.50 24.60 -5.81
N ARG A 260 -1.09 25.55 -6.53
CA ARG A 260 -1.45 25.39 -7.96
C ARG A 260 -0.22 25.21 -8.86
N LEU A 261 0.91 25.80 -8.50
CA LEU A 261 2.19 25.53 -9.17
C LEU A 261 2.70 24.13 -8.81
N LEU A 262 2.60 23.74 -7.52
CA LEU A 262 3.06 22.46 -7.04
C LEU A 262 2.27 21.29 -7.63
N VAL A 263 0.97 21.43 -7.87
CA VAL A 263 0.11 20.34 -8.37
C VAL A 263 0.44 19.92 -9.81
N ARG A 264 1.12 20.80 -10.58
CA ARG A 264 1.53 20.46 -11.95
C ARG A 264 2.38 19.21 -11.98
N PRO A 265 2.17 18.30 -12.93
CA PRO A 265 2.96 17.08 -13.04
C PRO A 265 4.47 17.37 -13.09
N SER A 266 5.25 16.66 -12.27
CA SER A 266 6.72 16.79 -12.27
C SER A 266 7.37 15.56 -11.65
N GLU A 267 8.52 15.17 -12.15
CA GLU A 267 9.27 13.99 -11.76
C GLU A 267 10.54 14.38 -11.00
N LYS A 268 11.03 13.47 -10.14
CA LYS A 268 12.31 13.59 -9.40
C LYS A 268 12.43 14.91 -8.61
N VAL A 269 11.31 15.37 -8.06
CA VAL A 269 11.29 16.61 -7.29
C VAL A 269 12.08 16.45 -6.00
N ALA A 270 13.07 17.32 -5.81
CA ALA A 270 13.83 17.40 -4.56
C ALA A 270 12.90 17.78 -3.38
N PRO A 271 13.27 17.50 -2.13
CA PRO A 271 12.52 17.96 -0.97
C PRO A 271 12.32 19.48 -0.99
N ILE A 272 11.08 19.92 -0.78
CA ILE A 272 10.73 21.35 -0.68
C ILE A 272 10.09 21.56 0.69
N HIS A 273 10.44 22.66 1.34
CA HIS A 273 9.94 23.01 2.67
C HIS A 273 9.12 24.30 2.61
N PHE A 274 7.97 24.30 3.29
CA PHE A 274 7.07 25.44 3.38
C PHE A 274 6.92 25.86 4.84
N ALA A 275 7.28 27.10 5.14
CA ALA A 275 7.26 27.68 6.47
C ALA A 275 5.86 27.87 7.04
N THR A 276 4.87 28.09 6.16
CA THR A 276 3.47 28.29 6.53
C THR A 276 2.55 27.58 5.57
N VAL A 277 1.35 27.23 6.03
CA VAL A 277 0.31 26.55 5.24
C VAL A 277 -1.03 27.24 5.46
N ASP A 278 -1.76 27.44 4.37
CA ASP A 278 -3.16 27.89 4.45
C ASP A 278 -4.00 26.85 5.23
N PRO A 279 -4.63 27.20 6.33
CA PRO A 279 -5.35 26.26 7.22
C PRO A 279 -6.41 25.42 6.51
N ASP A 280 -7.07 25.98 5.53
CA ASP A 280 -8.15 25.33 4.77
C ASP A 280 -7.68 24.56 3.55
N LEU A 281 -6.39 24.60 3.23
CA LEU A 281 -5.87 24.03 1.97
C LEU A 281 -6.21 22.55 1.84
N PHE A 282 -5.93 21.73 2.88
CA PHE A 282 -6.20 20.30 2.82
C PHE A 282 -7.69 19.98 2.61
N ARG A 283 -8.58 20.73 3.28
CA ARG A 283 -10.03 20.57 3.10
C ARG A 283 -10.43 20.89 1.65
N ARG A 284 -9.92 21.99 1.09
CA ARG A 284 -10.21 22.35 -0.31
C ARG A 284 -9.66 21.34 -1.31
N ILE A 285 -8.49 20.73 -1.04
CA ILE A 285 -7.94 19.64 -1.86
C ILE A 285 -8.87 18.43 -1.79
N LEU A 286 -9.24 18.00 -0.57
CA LEU A 286 -10.13 16.88 -0.35
C LEU A 286 -11.49 17.06 -1.04
N GLU A 287 -12.07 18.27 -0.96
CA GLU A 287 -13.35 18.61 -1.55
C GLU A 287 -13.24 19.06 -3.03
N ARG A 288 -12.04 18.99 -3.63
CA ARG A 288 -11.76 19.31 -5.02
C ARG A 288 -12.17 20.73 -5.43
N CYS A 289 -12.08 21.70 -4.53
CA CYS A 289 -12.46 23.10 -4.76
C CYS A 289 -11.29 24.07 -4.52
N VAL A 290 -10.07 23.70 -4.87
CA VAL A 290 -8.90 24.59 -4.78
C VAL A 290 -8.91 25.66 -5.89
N GLU A 291 -9.41 25.31 -7.07
CA GLU A 291 -9.51 26.26 -8.18
C GLU A 291 -10.60 27.31 -7.91
N PRO A 292 -10.32 28.61 -8.14
CA PRO A 292 -11.31 29.68 -7.97
C PRO A 292 -12.57 29.41 -8.77
N GLY A 293 -13.73 29.60 -8.16
CA GLY A 293 -15.03 29.40 -8.79
C GLY A 293 -15.51 27.95 -8.85
N THR A 294 -14.70 26.98 -8.44
CA THR A 294 -15.14 25.58 -8.37
C THR A 294 -15.91 25.33 -7.07
N PRO A 295 -17.17 24.85 -7.13
CA PRO A 295 -17.93 24.52 -5.94
C PRO A 295 -17.31 23.30 -5.23
N CYS A 296 -17.29 23.32 -3.92
CA CYS A 296 -16.82 22.18 -3.13
C CYS A 296 -17.78 20.99 -3.26
N MET A 297 -17.22 19.76 -3.22
CA MET A 297 -17.98 18.53 -3.42
C MET A 297 -19.13 18.37 -2.41
N THR A 298 -18.90 18.78 -1.16
CA THR A 298 -19.95 18.82 -0.12
C THR A 298 -21.12 19.74 -0.50
N ASP A 299 -20.84 20.89 -1.14
CA ASP A 299 -21.89 21.82 -1.56
C ASP A 299 -22.65 21.28 -2.76
N VAL A 300 -21.99 20.61 -3.69
CA VAL A 300 -22.62 19.92 -4.83
C VAL A 300 -23.55 18.84 -4.31
N MET A 301 -23.05 17.95 -3.44
CA MET A 301 -23.86 16.88 -2.85
C MET A 301 -25.07 17.42 -2.08
N ARG A 302 -24.90 18.51 -1.33
CA ARG A 302 -26.02 19.15 -0.61
C ARG A 302 -27.09 19.67 -1.55
N ARG A 303 -26.70 20.29 -2.68
CA ARG A 303 -27.64 20.75 -3.72
C ARG A 303 -28.38 19.59 -4.37
N ASP A 304 -27.68 18.51 -4.71
CA ASP A 304 -28.26 17.32 -5.32
C ASP A 304 -29.25 16.62 -4.38
N HIS A 305 -28.89 16.52 -3.10
CA HIS A 305 -29.82 16.00 -2.07
C HIS A 305 -31.07 16.87 -1.91
N ALA A 306 -30.90 18.19 -1.91
CA ALA A 306 -32.05 19.12 -1.82
C ALA A 306 -32.94 19.02 -3.06
N ALA A 307 -32.36 18.96 -4.24
CA ALA A 307 -33.11 18.76 -5.49
C ALA A 307 -33.81 17.41 -5.54
N GLY A 308 -33.14 16.33 -5.13
CA GLY A 308 -33.73 14.99 -5.07
C GLY A 308 -34.85 14.85 -4.03
N SER A 309 -34.76 15.54 -2.89
CA SER A 309 -35.85 15.58 -1.90
C SER A 309 -37.04 16.38 -2.41
N ALA A 310 -36.81 17.53 -3.05
CA ALA A 310 -37.88 18.32 -3.67
C ALA A 310 -38.61 17.54 -4.77
N ALA A 311 -37.88 16.80 -5.62
CA ALA A 311 -38.48 15.94 -6.64
C ALA A 311 -39.33 14.82 -6.05
N ARG A 312 -38.88 14.18 -4.97
CA ARG A 312 -39.68 13.15 -4.25
C ARG A 312 -40.90 13.72 -3.59
N THR A 313 -40.83 14.91 -3.02
CA THR A 313 -42.00 15.60 -2.43
C THR A 313 -43.01 15.97 -3.51
N ALA A 314 -42.55 16.42 -4.69
CA ALA A 314 -43.40 16.71 -5.83
C ALA A 314 -44.09 15.45 -6.39
N GLN A 315 -43.41 14.30 -6.41
CA GLN A 315 -43.98 13.03 -6.80
C GLN A 315 -44.90 12.39 -5.76
N GLY A 316 -44.67 12.66 -4.47
CA GLY A 316 -45.48 12.16 -3.34
C GLY A 316 -46.90 12.77 -3.25
N HIS A 317 -47.19 13.84 -3.99
CA HIS A 317 -48.56 14.43 -4.11
C HIS A 317 -49.33 13.89 -5.32
N ALA A 318 -48.75 13.03 -6.14
CA ALA A 318 -49.51 12.25 -7.10
C ALA A 318 -50.09 11.04 -6.38
N SER A 319 -51.39 11.14 -6.00
CA SER A 319 -52.15 10.16 -5.27
C SER A 319 -51.93 8.72 -5.75
N MET A 320 -51.47 7.84 -4.86
CA MET A 320 -51.60 6.40 -5.02
C MET A 320 -53.09 6.05 -5.08
N PRO A 321 -53.55 5.26 -6.06
CA PRO A 321 -54.86 4.67 -6.00
C PRO A 321 -54.89 3.65 -4.85
N GLN A 322 -55.70 3.90 -3.86
CA GLN A 322 -56.05 2.90 -2.83
C GLN A 322 -56.97 1.86 -3.52
N ASN A 323 -56.42 0.70 -3.92
CA ASN A 323 -57.19 -0.54 -4.00
C ASN A 323 -56.24 -1.74 -4.11
N GLY A 324 -56.46 -2.73 -3.24
CA GLY A 324 -55.94 -4.09 -3.43
C GLY A 324 -55.19 -4.66 -2.22
N LYS A 325 -55.86 -5.58 -1.55
CA LYS A 325 -55.38 -6.43 -0.45
C LYS A 325 -53.99 -7.00 -0.71
N ALA A 326 -53.11 -6.82 0.27
CA ALA A 326 -51.81 -7.46 0.28
C ALA A 326 -51.93 -8.90 0.80
N GLU A 327 -51.82 -9.86 -0.08
CA GLU A 327 -51.42 -11.23 0.24
C GLU A 327 -49.93 -11.41 -0.07
N GLY A 328 -49.25 -12.09 0.84
CA GLY A 328 -47.81 -12.24 0.95
C GLY A 328 -47.06 -12.44 -0.36
N ALA A 329 -46.15 -11.52 -0.66
CA ALA A 329 -45.18 -11.67 -1.73
C ALA A 329 -43.75 -11.66 -1.12
N ILE A 330 -43.16 -12.82 -1.19
CA ILE A 330 -41.72 -13.03 -1.01
C ILE A 330 -40.99 -12.15 -2.01
N PHE A 331 -40.09 -11.29 -1.53
CA PHE A 331 -39.21 -10.45 -2.34
C PHE A 331 -38.26 -11.36 -3.16
N LEU A 332 -38.65 -11.67 -4.39
CA LEU A 332 -37.73 -12.13 -5.43
C LEU A 332 -37.36 -10.90 -6.27
N ALA A 333 -36.06 -10.58 -6.31
CA ALA A 333 -35.52 -9.54 -7.17
C ALA A 333 -35.98 -9.73 -8.63
N PRO A 334 -36.30 -8.66 -9.37
CA PRO A 334 -36.75 -8.79 -10.77
C PRO A 334 -35.63 -9.34 -11.63
N ARG A 335 -35.84 -10.53 -12.15
CA ARG A 335 -35.00 -11.15 -13.17
C ARG A 335 -35.18 -10.35 -14.46
N ASN A 336 -34.19 -9.56 -14.80
CA ASN A 336 -34.15 -8.79 -16.04
C ASN A 336 -34.13 -9.78 -17.21
N LYS A 337 -35.25 -9.96 -17.86
CA LYS A 337 -35.32 -10.67 -19.15
C LYS A 337 -34.70 -9.77 -20.21
N GLY A 338 -33.45 -10.10 -20.59
CA GLY A 338 -32.74 -9.42 -21.65
C GLY A 338 -33.54 -9.41 -22.96
N SER A 339 -33.90 -8.22 -23.37
CA SER A 339 -34.16 -7.89 -24.77
C SER A 339 -32.83 -8.06 -25.51
N GLY A 340 -32.80 -8.94 -26.52
CA GLY A 340 -31.64 -9.17 -27.35
C GLY A 340 -31.24 -7.91 -28.12
N ALA A 341 -30.25 -7.20 -27.62
CA ALA A 341 -29.51 -6.22 -28.38
C ALA A 341 -28.20 -6.88 -28.83
N ASN A 342 -28.01 -6.96 -30.15
CA ASN A 342 -26.78 -7.39 -30.80
C ASN A 342 -25.55 -6.72 -30.16
N VAL A 343 -24.75 -7.50 -29.45
CA VAL A 343 -23.40 -7.09 -29.06
C VAL A 343 -22.55 -7.15 -30.32
N THR A 344 -22.42 -6.03 -31.00
CA THR A 344 -21.35 -5.83 -31.99
C THR A 344 -20.02 -5.88 -31.25
N LYS A 345 -19.21 -6.88 -31.58
CA LYS A 345 -17.80 -6.99 -31.20
C LYS A 345 -17.11 -5.64 -31.44
N PRO A 346 -16.31 -5.09 -30.51
CA PRO A 346 -15.49 -3.92 -30.80
C PRO A 346 -14.55 -4.27 -31.94
N GLY A 347 -14.68 -3.56 -33.06
CA GLY A 347 -13.76 -3.64 -34.19
C GLY A 347 -12.35 -3.27 -33.72
N GLY A 348 -11.35 -4.08 -34.09
CA GLY A 348 -9.96 -3.77 -33.88
C GLY A 348 -9.60 -2.44 -34.58
N PRO A 349 -8.52 -1.77 -34.14
CA PRO A 349 -8.09 -0.50 -34.74
C PRO A 349 -7.81 -0.69 -36.23
N PRO A 350 -8.13 0.29 -37.08
CA PRO A 350 -7.86 0.23 -38.49
C PRO A 350 -6.35 0.10 -38.75
N PRO A 351 -5.93 -0.73 -39.72
CA PRO A 351 -4.52 -0.86 -40.07
C PRO A 351 -4.04 0.45 -40.70
N GLY A 352 -3.05 1.12 -40.12
CA GLY A 352 -2.34 2.22 -40.78
C GLY A 352 -2.13 3.51 -40.04
N GLN A 353 -2.32 3.58 -38.71
CA GLN A 353 -1.84 4.75 -37.96
C GLN A 353 -0.72 4.35 -37.00
N THR A 354 0.53 4.48 -37.47
CA THR A 354 1.72 4.58 -36.65
C THR A 354 1.61 5.90 -35.88
N ALA A 355 1.52 5.84 -34.55
CA ALA A 355 1.61 7.00 -33.70
C ALA A 355 2.94 7.73 -33.97
N PRO A 356 2.93 9.08 -34.18
CA PRO A 356 4.16 9.84 -34.27
C PRO A 356 4.89 9.72 -32.94
N GLY A 357 6.11 9.18 -32.96
CA GLY A 357 7.00 9.14 -31.80
C GLY A 357 7.28 10.57 -31.35
N ASP A 358 6.71 10.93 -30.22
CA ASP A 358 6.93 12.23 -29.56
C ASP A 358 8.35 12.26 -28.97
N LYS A 359 9.30 12.71 -29.79
CA LYS A 359 10.69 12.97 -29.38
C LYS A 359 10.86 14.27 -28.59
N ARG A 360 9.79 14.98 -28.22
CA ARG A 360 9.87 16.32 -27.64
C ARG A 360 9.80 16.41 -26.11
N ASN A 361 9.74 15.32 -25.38
CA ASN A 361 9.55 15.39 -23.92
C ASN A 361 10.76 14.95 -23.08
N ARG A 362 11.97 14.92 -23.64
CA ARG A 362 13.17 14.54 -22.87
C ARG A 362 13.89 15.68 -22.14
N THR A 363 13.43 16.93 -22.25
CA THR A 363 14.15 18.09 -21.68
C THR A 363 13.42 18.81 -20.53
N MET A 364 12.28 18.29 -20.04
CA MET A 364 11.51 18.95 -18.97
C MET A 364 11.68 18.35 -17.57
N SER A 365 12.66 17.49 -17.32
CA SER A 365 12.69 16.68 -16.08
C SER A 365 13.47 17.29 -14.91
N MET A 366 13.97 18.51 -14.98
CA MET A 366 14.79 19.08 -13.90
C MET A 366 14.39 20.49 -13.44
N ILE A 367 13.22 20.97 -13.75
CA ILE A 367 12.80 22.29 -13.27
C ILE A 367 11.97 22.12 -12.01
N ASN A 368 12.51 22.60 -10.89
CA ASN A 368 11.74 22.82 -9.68
C ASN A 368 10.55 23.73 -10.01
N PRO A 369 9.31 23.30 -9.84
CA PRO A 369 8.14 24.06 -10.29
C PRO A 369 8.00 25.44 -9.63
N LEU A 370 8.76 25.70 -8.57
CA LEU A 370 8.74 26.96 -7.83
C LEU A 370 9.96 27.83 -8.10
N GLY A 371 10.87 27.43 -9.00
CA GLY A 371 12.04 28.24 -9.37
C GLY A 371 13.07 28.50 -8.25
N LEU A 372 13.03 27.72 -7.17
CA LEU A 372 13.93 27.89 -6.04
C LEU A 372 15.27 27.18 -6.30
N PRO A 373 16.41 27.78 -5.91
CA PRO A 373 17.70 27.11 -6.00
C PRO A 373 17.69 25.87 -5.10
N GLY A 374 17.95 24.71 -5.68
CA GLY A 374 18.18 23.48 -4.92
C GLY A 374 19.48 23.63 -4.13
N ASP A 375 19.44 23.39 -2.84
CA ASP A 375 20.65 23.21 -2.04
C ASP A 375 21.48 22.09 -2.66
N ALA A 376 22.59 22.48 -3.27
CA ALA A 376 23.63 21.56 -3.71
C ALA A 376 24.31 20.99 -2.46
N GLY A 377 23.72 19.93 -1.92
CA GLY A 377 24.31 19.17 -0.82
C GLY A 377 25.67 18.64 -1.24
N THR A 378 26.71 19.20 -0.63
CA THR A 378 28.09 18.80 -0.75
C THR A 378 28.22 17.30 -0.47
N ALA A 379 28.45 16.54 -1.52
CA ALA A 379 29.00 15.21 -1.42
C ALA A 379 30.49 15.34 -1.02
N ARG A 380 30.82 15.09 0.23
CA ARG A 380 32.18 14.76 0.69
C ARG A 380 32.10 13.53 1.58
N GLY A 381 32.90 12.51 1.22
CA GLY A 381 33.30 11.36 2.03
C GLY A 381 32.44 10.14 1.81
#